data_0d40e195c8d2802c2dcd10d46e388491
#
_entry.id   0d40e195c8d2802c2dcd10d46e388491
#
_cell.length_a   1.000
_cell.length_b   1.000
_cell.length_c   1.000
_cell.angle_alpha   90.00
_cell.angle_beta   90.00
_cell.angle_gamma   90.00
#
_symmetry.space_group_name_H-M   'P 1'
#
loop_
_entity.id
_entity.type
_entity.pdbx_description
1 polymer ?
#
loop_
_entity_poly.entity_id
_entity_poly.type
_entity_poly.pdbx_seq_one_letter_code
_entity_poly.pdbx_strand_id
1 'polypeptide(L)'
;ISGMDRGIVNLSGFNFSLGMSLLLAVLFLGETYFCLDVLVQTFGYYLWYILKIAFQTDAFERLGLASMGLGGAPDGKGGSDTWLSNVTLFYWAWWISWAPFCGTFLAKISKGRTLREFILGTLIVPSLYLFLWFGVFGAESIRMQRLADAS
;
A
#
# COMPACT_ATOMS: atom_id res chain seq x y z
N ILE A 1 -27.55 12.22 -19.33
CA ILE A 1 -27.09 12.05 -17.93
C ILE A 1 -26.96 10.57 -17.60
N SER A 2 -27.86 9.69 -18.10
CA SER A 2 -27.76 8.23 -17.86
C SER A 2 -26.58 7.53 -18.54
N GLY A 3 -25.91 8.16 -19.51
CA GLY A 3 -24.73 7.59 -20.19
C GLY A 3 -23.43 7.71 -19.39
N MET A 4 -23.30 8.73 -18.55
CA MET A 4 -22.08 8.98 -17.78
C MET A 4 -21.90 7.97 -16.65
N ASP A 5 -22.97 7.59 -15.96
CA ASP A 5 -22.89 6.60 -14.87
C ASP A 5 -22.51 5.21 -15.38
N ARG A 6 -23.07 4.80 -16.52
CA ARG A 6 -22.71 3.53 -17.17
C ARG A 6 -21.26 3.55 -17.70
N GLY A 7 -20.82 4.69 -18.24
CA GLY A 7 -19.44 4.86 -18.71
C GLY A 7 -18.42 4.69 -17.60
N ILE A 8 -18.66 5.31 -16.45
CA ILE A 8 -17.76 5.19 -15.27
C ILE A 8 -17.71 3.75 -14.76
N VAL A 9 -18.86 3.07 -14.64
CA VAL A 9 -18.91 1.67 -14.19
C VAL A 9 -18.16 0.75 -15.16
N ASN A 10 -18.35 0.90 -16.47
CA ASN A 10 -17.67 0.09 -17.47
C ASN A 10 -16.17 0.34 -17.48
N LEU A 11 -15.73 1.60 -17.38
CA LEU A 11 -14.31 1.96 -17.32
C LEU A 11 -13.65 1.40 -16.05
N SER A 12 -14.33 1.51 -14.91
CA SER A 12 -13.86 0.93 -13.65
C SER A 12 -13.75 -0.59 -13.73
N GLY A 13 -14.75 -1.27 -14.31
CA GLY A 13 -14.71 -2.71 -14.54
C GLY A 13 -13.57 -3.13 -15.47
N PHE A 14 -13.34 -2.38 -16.54
CA PHE A 14 -12.23 -2.63 -17.46
C PHE A 14 -10.87 -2.48 -16.77
N ASN A 15 -10.66 -1.39 -16.02
CA ASN A 15 -9.43 -1.16 -15.28
C ASN A 15 -9.17 -2.25 -14.24
N PHE A 16 -10.20 -2.67 -13.51
CA PHE A 16 -10.08 -3.77 -12.54
C PHE A 16 -9.71 -5.08 -13.23
N SER A 17 -10.37 -5.41 -14.36
CA SER A 17 -10.06 -6.62 -15.13
C SER A 17 -8.64 -6.60 -15.69
N LEU A 18 -8.18 -5.45 -16.18
CA LEU A 18 -6.81 -5.27 -16.67
C LEU A 18 -5.80 -5.45 -15.53
N GLY A 19 -6.03 -4.82 -14.38
CA GLY A 19 -5.17 -4.98 -13.21
C GLY A 19 -5.11 -6.43 -12.73
N MET A 20 -6.27 -7.10 -12.66
CA MET A 20 -6.31 -8.52 -12.26
C MET A 20 -5.60 -9.43 -13.28
N SER A 21 -5.75 -9.17 -14.57
CA SER A 21 -5.05 -9.95 -15.62
C SER A 21 -3.54 -9.77 -15.55
N LEU A 22 -3.06 -8.55 -15.29
CA LEU A 22 -1.63 -8.28 -15.07
C LEU A 22 -1.11 -9.01 -13.82
N LEU A 23 -1.84 -8.95 -12.71
CA LEU A 23 -1.46 -9.64 -11.48
C LEU A 23 -1.34 -11.15 -11.71
N LEU A 24 -2.33 -11.75 -12.37
CA LEU A 24 -2.30 -13.17 -12.71
C LEU A 24 -1.17 -13.49 -13.70
N ALA A 25 -0.93 -12.64 -14.68
CA ALA A 25 0.17 -12.83 -15.62
C ALA A 25 1.52 -12.85 -14.88
N VAL A 26 1.79 -11.89 -14.00
CA VAL A 26 3.03 -11.85 -13.22
C VAL A 26 3.14 -13.07 -12.29
N LEU A 27 2.03 -13.46 -11.65
CA LEU A 27 2.02 -14.63 -10.76
C LEU A 27 2.33 -15.93 -11.49
N PHE A 28 1.80 -16.13 -12.70
CA PHE A 28 1.97 -17.39 -13.45
C PHE A 28 3.19 -17.41 -14.37
N LEU A 29 3.63 -16.25 -14.86
CA LEU A 29 4.84 -16.13 -15.69
C LEU A 29 6.11 -16.00 -14.86
N GLY A 30 6.00 -15.51 -13.61
CA GLY A 30 7.10 -15.43 -12.66
C GLY A 30 7.28 -16.73 -11.87
N GLU A 31 8.07 -16.68 -10.80
CA GLU A 31 8.20 -17.79 -9.86
C GLU A 31 7.05 -17.82 -8.86
N THR A 32 5.97 -18.51 -9.21
CA THR A 32 4.75 -18.61 -8.41
C THR A 32 5.01 -19.02 -6.96
N TYR A 33 5.86 -20.03 -6.74
CA TYR A 33 6.19 -20.51 -5.39
C TYR A 33 6.86 -19.42 -4.55
N PHE A 34 7.84 -18.74 -5.11
CA PHE A 34 8.51 -17.63 -4.42
C PHE A 34 7.55 -16.48 -4.10
N CYS A 35 6.68 -16.11 -5.04
CA CYS A 35 5.67 -15.08 -4.82
C CYS A 35 4.70 -15.44 -3.69
N LEU A 36 4.25 -16.70 -3.63
CA LEU A 36 3.36 -17.17 -2.58
C LEU A 36 4.05 -17.21 -1.21
N ASP A 37 5.29 -17.70 -1.16
CA ASP A 37 6.08 -17.72 0.09
C ASP A 37 6.30 -16.31 0.63
N VAL A 38 6.69 -15.36 -0.22
CA VAL A 38 6.87 -13.96 0.16
C VAL A 38 5.56 -13.35 0.64
N LEU A 39 4.43 -13.65 -0.03
CA LEU A 39 3.13 -13.12 0.34
C LEU A 39 2.70 -13.60 1.74
N VAL A 40 2.82 -14.90 2.02
CA VAL A 40 2.48 -15.48 3.32
C VAL A 40 3.41 -14.94 4.41
N GLN A 41 4.72 -14.88 4.15
CA GLN A 41 5.72 -14.38 5.08
C GLN A 41 5.50 -12.89 5.39
N THR A 42 5.28 -12.07 4.38
CA THR A 42 5.03 -10.63 4.52
C THR A 42 3.75 -10.38 5.33
N PHE A 43 2.69 -11.15 5.08
CA PHE A 43 1.46 -11.05 5.85
C PHE A 43 1.68 -11.40 7.32
N GLY A 44 2.43 -12.47 7.62
CA GLY A 44 2.80 -12.84 8.98
C GLY A 44 3.62 -11.75 9.69
N TYR A 45 4.62 -11.19 9.02
CA TYR A 45 5.40 -10.07 9.54
C TYR A 45 4.54 -8.82 9.78
N TYR A 46 3.63 -8.50 8.87
CA TYR A 46 2.74 -7.36 9.03
C TYR A 46 1.88 -7.51 10.30
N LEU A 47 1.28 -8.67 10.51
CA LEU A 47 0.48 -8.93 11.72
C LEU A 47 1.31 -8.85 13.00
N TRP A 48 2.54 -9.35 12.96
CA TRP A 48 3.44 -9.33 14.11
C TRP A 48 3.94 -7.93 14.47
N TYR A 49 4.25 -7.12 13.46
CA TYR A 49 4.85 -5.80 13.65
C TYR A 49 3.86 -4.64 13.56
N ILE A 50 2.58 -4.88 13.33
CA ILE A 50 1.58 -3.83 13.09
C ILE A 50 1.56 -2.77 14.21
N LEU A 51 1.62 -3.19 15.47
CA LEU A 51 1.64 -2.26 16.60
C LEU A 51 2.94 -1.45 16.65
N LYS A 52 4.07 -2.09 16.40
CA LYS A 52 5.38 -1.42 16.36
C LYS A 52 5.41 -0.36 15.25
N ILE A 53 4.95 -0.70 14.06
CA ILE A 53 4.92 0.21 12.91
C ILE A 53 3.94 1.36 13.17
N ALA A 54 2.77 1.07 13.75
CA ALA A 54 1.74 2.08 14.03
C ALA A 54 2.20 3.14 15.06
N PHE A 55 3.03 2.73 16.04
CA PHE A 55 3.52 3.64 17.09
C PHE A 55 4.96 4.13 16.85
N GLN A 56 5.54 3.85 15.71
CA GLN A 56 6.87 4.36 15.38
C GLN A 56 6.81 5.84 15.01
N THR A 57 7.45 6.68 15.80
CA THR A 57 7.44 8.16 15.62
C THR A 57 8.81 8.74 15.33
N ASP A 58 9.86 7.91 15.18
CA ASP A 58 11.26 8.30 14.96
C ASP A 58 11.76 9.39 15.94
N ALA A 59 11.24 9.35 17.16
CA ALA A 59 11.51 10.37 18.18
C ALA A 59 13.01 10.48 18.50
N PHE A 60 13.73 9.36 18.43
CA PHE A 60 15.17 9.32 18.73
C PHE A 60 16.04 9.77 17.56
N GLU A 61 15.61 9.63 16.32
CA GLU A 61 16.33 10.12 15.16
C GLU A 61 16.37 11.64 15.12
N ARG A 62 15.27 12.28 15.58
CA ARG A 62 15.19 13.75 15.67
C ARG A 62 16.09 14.38 16.73
N LEU A 63 16.58 13.61 17.69
CA LEU A 63 17.44 14.06 18.76
C LEU A 63 18.95 14.07 18.38
N GLY A 64 19.29 13.84 17.13
CA GLY A 64 20.67 13.82 16.68
C GLY A 64 21.48 12.61 17.18
N LEU A 65 20.82 11.59 17.76
CA LEU A 65 21.42 10.35 18.22
C LEU A 65 21.92 9.47 17.05
N ALA A 66 21.58 9.84 15.84
CA ALA A 66 22.13 9.30 14.62
C ALA A 66 23.66 9.37 14.57
N SER A 67 24.25 10.43 15.09
CA SER A 67 25.70 10.62 15.17
C SER A 67 26.37 9.68 16.18
N MET A 68 25.61 9.09 17.08
CA MET A 68 26.10 8.13 18.11
C MET A 68 25.95 6.66 17.69
N GLY A 69 25.53 6.36 16.45
CA GLY A 69 25.36 5.00 15.97
C GLY A 69 24.15 4.25 16.55
N LEU A 70 23.24 4.95 17.24
CA LEU A 70 22.06 4.38 17.89
C LEU A 70 20.79 4.43 17.05
N GLY A 71 20.91 4.56 15.75
CA GLY A 71 19.81 4.64 14.78
C GLY A 71 19.74 6.01 14.13
N GLY A 72 20.09 6.09 12.90
CA GLY A 72 20.03 7.31 12.08
C GLY A 72 20.71 7.11 10.75
N ALA A 73 20.38 7.92 9.79
CA ALA A 73 21.00 7.86 8.47
C ALA A 73 22.53 8.06 8.60
N PRO A 74 23.33 7.29 7.88
CA PRO A 74 24.79 7.33 7.95
C PRO A 74 25.43 8.66 7.52
N ASP A 75 24.64 9.58 6.98
CA ASP A 75 25.06 10.86 6.40
C ASP A 75 25.05 12.05 7.37
N GLY A 76 24.74 11.82 8.66
CA GLY A 76 24.80 12.86 9.69
C GLY A 76 23.84 14.06 9.49
N LYS A 77 22.96 14.00 8.50
CA LYS A 77 21.93 15.02 8.26
C LYS A 77 20.75 14.74 9.18
N GLY A 78 20.84 15.31 10.37
CA GLY A 78 19.78 15.20 11.36
C GLY A 78 18.44 15.68 10.84
N GLY A 79 17.49 14.79 10.70
CA GLY A 79 16.11 15.07 11.05
C GLY A 79 15.16 15.63 10.03
N SER A 80 15.52 16.09 8.83
CA SER A 80 14.50 16.60 7.90
C SER A 80 14.15 15.63 6.75
N ASP A 81 15.01 14.66 6.47
CA ASP A 81 14.85 13.75 5.35
C ASP A 81 14.61 12.29 5.79
N THR A 82 13.99 12.11 6.96
CA THR A 82 13.64 10.77 7.44
C THR A 82 12.51 10.16 6.64
N TRP A 83 12.52 8.83 6.53
CA TRP A 83 11.40 8.07 5.95
C TRP A 83 10.04 8.52 6.50
N LEU A 84 9.95 8.77 7.80
CA LEU A 84 8.72 9.21 8.44
C LEU A 84 8.22 10.53 7.87
N SER A 85 9.11 11.51 7.69
CA SER A 85 8.76 12.81 7.13
C SER A 85 8.30 12.70 5.68
N ASN A 86 9.08 12.01 4.86
CA ASN A 86 8.87 11.98 3.42
C ASN A 86 7.76 11.02 2.98
N VAL A 87 7.51 9.96 3.74
CA VAL A 87 6.51 8.96 3.38
C VAL A 87 5.32 9.03 4.31
N THR A 88 5.50 8.79 5.61
CA THR A 88 4.36 8.65 6.53
C THR A 88 3.58 9.95 6.68
N LEU A 89 4.24 11.07 6.96
CA LEU A 89 3.57 12.37 7.11
C LEU A 89 2.97 12.87 5.80
N PHE A 90 3.67 12.66 4.68
CA PHE A 90 3.15 12.99 3.37
C PHE A 90 1.86 12.24 3.05
N TYR A 91 1.84 10.92 3.23
CA TYR A 91 0.63 10.12 2.98
C TYR A 91 -0.51 10.48 3.92
N TRP A 92 -0.26 10.72 5.20
CA TRP A 92 -1.27 11.17 6.15
C TRP A 92 -1.88 12.51 5.73
N ALA A 93 -1.06 13.50 5.41
CA ALA A 93 -1.52 14.81 4.96
C ALA A 93 -2.34 14.70 3.68
N TRP A 94 -1.89 13.90 2.73
CA TRP A 94 -2.60 13.64 1.48
C TRP A 94 -3.97 13.01 1.71
N TRP A 95 -4.05 11.95 2.49
CA TRP A 95 -5.33 11.30 2.77
C TRP A 95 -6.29 12.18 3.56
N ILE A 96 -5.79 12.96 4.52
CA ILE A 96 -6.63 13.92 5.27
C ILE A 96 -7.20 14.98 4.33
N SER A 97 -6.40 15.52 3.42
CA SER A 97 -6.85 16.51 2.44
C SER A 97 -7.86 15.94 1.43
N TRP A 98 -7.75 14.66 1.10
CA TRP A 98 -8.66 13.97 0.19
C TRP A 98 -9.95 13.46 0.85
N ALA A 99 -9.94 13.29 2.16
CA ALA A 99 -11.06 12.71 2.90
C ALA A 99 -12.42 13.39 2.62
N PRO A 100 -12.55 14.73 2.59
CA PRO A 100 -13.83 15.37 2.31
C PRO A 100 -14.35 15.05 0.89
N PHE A 101 -13.46 15.06 -0.09
CA PHE A 101 -13.80 14.77 -1.48
C PHE A 101 -14.20 13.29 -1.66
N CYS A 102 -13.37 12.37 -1.21
CA CYS A 102 -13.65 10.94 -1.27
C CYS A 102 -14.89 10.57 -0.45
N GLY A 103 -15.06 11.17 0.73
CA GLY A 103 -16.24 10.94 1.58
C GLY A 103 -17.54 11.31 0.92
N THR A 104 -17.61 12.47 0.27
CA THR A 104 -18.81 12.90 -0.47
C THR A 104 -19.11 11.99 -1.67
N PHE A 105 -18.08 11.55 -2.38
CA PHE A 105 -18.22 10.60 -3.47
C PHE A 105 -18.74 9.24 -2.98
N LEU A 106 -18.09 8.68 -1.95
CA LEU A 106 -18.49 7.40 -1.35
C LEU A 106 -19.91 7.45 -0.78
N ALA A 107 -20.30 8.55 -0.15
CA ALA A 107 -21.67 8.75 0.34
C ALA A 107 -22.72 8.70 -0.77
N LYS A 108 -22.40 9.26 -1.95
CA LYS A 108 -23.31 9.22 -3.11
C LYS A 108 -23.49 7.81 -3.67
N ILE A 109 -22.41 7.03 -3.80
CA ILE A 109 -22.47 5.68 -4.37
C ILE A 109 -22.97 4.62 -3.39
N SER A 110 -22.92 4.91 -2.08
CA SER A 110 -23.39 3.98 -1.04
C SER A 110 -24.87 4.14 -0.70
N LYS A 111 -25.58 5.03 -1.39
CA LYS A 111 -27.00 5.29 -1.16
C LYS A 111 -27.84 4.01 -1.28
N GLY A 112 -28.56 3.67 -0.21
CA GLY A 112 -29.39 2.47 -0.15
C GLY A 112 -28.67 1.21 0.34
N ARG A 113 -27.38 1.28 0.72
CA ARG A 113 -26.63 0.18 1.32
C ARG A 113 -26.60 0.28 2.84
N THR A 114 -26.46 -0.85 3.52
CA THR A 114 -26.24 -0.86 4.96
C THR A 114 -24.83 -0.40 5.33
N LEU A 115 -24.65 0.17 6.52
CA LEU A 115 -23.34 0.61 7.00
C LEU A 115 -22.31 -0.54 7.02
N ARG A 116 -22.75 -1.75 7.35
CA ARG A 116 -21.91 -2.94 7.35
C ARG A 116 -21.39 -3.28 5.94
N GLU A 117 -22.27 -3.30 4.95
CA GLU A 117 -21.88 -3.54 3.55
C GLU A 117 -20.94 -2.46 3.04
N PHE A 118 -21.18 -1.22 3.43
CA PHE A 118 -20.32 -0.10 3.09
C PHE A 118 -18.90 -0.28 3.64
N ILE A 119 -18.78 -0.56 4.94
CA ILE A 119 -17.47 -0.76 5.60
C ILE A 119 -16.72 -1.95 4.99
N LEU A 120 -17.40 -3.08 4.82
CA LEU A 120 -16.79 -4.27 4.22
C LEU A 120 -16.32 -4.01 2.79
N GLY A 121 -17.15 -3.35 1.97
CA GLY A 121 -16.84 -3.06 0.58
C GLY A 121 -15.73 -2.02 0.38
N THR A 122 -15.64 -1.03 1.26
CA THR A 122 -14.68 0.07 1.11
C THR A 122 -13.35 -0.17 1.81
N LEU A 123 -13.30 -0.99 2.86
CA LEU A 123 -12.09 -1.26 3.63
C LEU A 123 -11.52 -2.65 3.34
N ILE A 124 -12.32 -3.71 3.52
CA ILE A 124 -11.79 -5.08 3.47
C ILE A 124 -11.41 -5.49 2.05
N VAL A 125 -12.31 -5.30 1.09
CA VAL A 125 -12.06 -5.75 -0.29
C VAL A 125 -10.87 -5.05 -0.94
N PRO A 126 -10.75 -3.70 -0.90
CA PRO A 126 -9.57 -3.03 -1.43
C PRO A 126 -8.28 -3.38 -0.69
N SER A 127 -8.33 -3.56 0.64
CA SER A 127 -7.15 -3.93 1.41
C SER A 127 -6.61 -5.30 1.01
N LEU A 128 -7.47 -6.30 0.87
CA LEU A 128 -7.07 -7.64 0.40
C LEU A 128 -6.48 -7.58 -1.01
N TYR A 129 -7.08 -6.79 -1.91
CA TYR A 129 -6.55 -6.61 -3.24
C TYR A 129 -5.16 -5.95 -3.22
N LEU A 130 -4.96 -4.93 -2.39
CA LEU A 130 -3.65 -4.28 -2.23
C LEU A 130 -2.59 -5.21 -1.64
N PHE A 131 -2.93 -6.05 -0.67
CA PHE A 131 -2.01 -7.06 -0.16
C PHE A 131 -1.53 -8.01 -1.25
N LEU A 132 -2.44 -8.51 -2.07
CA LEU A 132 -2.10 -9.36 -3.21
C LEU A 132 -1.24 -8.60 -4.23
N TRP A 133 -1.63 -7.39 -4.58
CA TRP A 133 -0.93 -6.55 -5.53
C TRP A 133 0.52 -6.30 -5.11
N PHE A 134 0.71 -5.74 -3.92
CA PHE A 134 2.06 -5.44 -3.42
C PHE A 134 2.87 -6.70 -3.11
N GLY A 135 2.24 -7.77 -2.67
CA GLY A 135 2.91 -9.04 -2.42
C GLY A 135 3.49 -9.64 -3.70
N VAL A 136 2.70 -9.73 -4.76
CA VAL A 136 3.13 -10.33 -6.04
C VAL A 136 4.16 -9.46 -6.76
N PHE A 137 3.82 -8.18 -6.99
CA PHE A 137 4.73 -7.28 -7.71
C PHE A 137 5.99 -6.95 -6.91
N GLY A 138 5.88 -6.84 -5.57
CA GLY A 138 7.03 -6.64 -4.69
C GLY A 138 7.97 -7.82 -4.67
N ALA A 139 7.45 -9.04 -4.59
CA ALA A 139 8.25 -10.26 -4.65
C ALA A 139 9.03 -10.36 -5.96
N GLU A 140 8.36 -10.13 -7.09
CA GLU A 140 9.00 -10.21 -8.40
C GLU A 140 10.04 -9.10 -8.60
N SER A 141 9.79 -7.89 -8.12
CA SER A 141 10.76 -6.80 -8.15
C SER A 141 12.02 -7.12 -7.37
N ILE A 142 11.90 -7.70 -6.18
CA ILE A 142 13.03 -8.13 -5.35
C ILE A 142 13.81 -9.25 -6.05
N ARG A 143 13.12 -10.19 -6.67
CA ARG A 143 13.74 -11.27 -7.44
C ARG A 143 14.57 -10.73 -8.61
N MET A 144 13.99 -9.85 -9.41
CA MET A 144 14.68 -9.21 -10.55
C MET A 144 15.90 -8.43 -10.10
N GLN A 145 15.80 -7.68 -8.99
CA GLN A 145 16.95 -6.95 -8.43
C GLN A 145 18.09 -7.90 -8.04
N ARG A 146 17.78 -8.99 -7.35
CA ARG A 146 18.78 -9.97 -6.95
C ARG A 146 19.46 -10.65 -8.14
N LEU A 147 18.74 -10.93 -9.21
CA LEU A 147 19.30 -11.48 -10.43
C LEU A 147 20.23 -10.48 -11.14
N ALA A 148 19.85 -9.20 -11.14
CA ALA A 148 20.69 -8.13 -11.69
C ALA A 148 21.98 -7.92 -10.89
N ASP A 149 21.91 -8.02 -9.56
CA ASP A 149 23.08 -7.87 -8.69
C ASP A 149 24.05 -9.09 -8.76
N ALA A 150 23.57 -10.24 -9.25
CA ALA A 150 24.34 -11.47 -9.38
C ALA A 150 25.02 -11.62 -10.77
N SER A 151 24.66 -10.78 -11.75
CA SER A 151 25.23 -10.79 -13.12
C SER A 151 26.40 -9.83 -13.25
#